data_9abfdce0ce086999d1f312cdc19a1ee6
#
_entry.id   9abfdce0ce086999d1f312cdc19a1ee6
#
_cell.length_a   1.000
_cell.length_b   1.000
_cell.length_c   1.000
_cell.angle_alpha   90.00
_cell.angle_beta   90.00
_cell.angle_gamma   90.00
#
_symmetry.space_group_name_H-M   'P 1'
#
loop_
_entity.id
_entity.type
_entity.pdbx_description
1 polymer ?
#
loop_
_entity_poly.entity_id
_entity_poly.type
_entity_poly.pdbx_seq_one_letter_code
_entity_poly.pdbx_strand_id
1 'polypeptide(L)'
;MMKKNEILVTYGTDYVNMTEELLREAGLAELIGDRNRRIGIKPNLVAPVLAAEGGTTHPEVVEGLIRYLQANGFQDLTIMEGSWVGDKTEESFEVCGYNELAEKYQVKLIDAQKEPAVTMDCGGLELHICRCATEVDYMINVPVMKGHCQTKITCALKNMKGMLPNSEKRRFHAMGLHDPIGHLALGISQNFILVDSICGDLCFEDGGNPSKMDRIFACLDPVLCDSYVCRLLEYDTEEVPYIGIAEQMGAGSTDLSQARIRELHAPLHKREESRPDKERMVRLAELAEDVDSCSACYGYLIPALNMLEQDGLLKDFKEKICIGQGYRGKSGNLGVGNCTKAFTHSLKGCPPTEIEMYEFLKAYIKETGRREG
;
A
#
# COMPACT_ATOMS: atom_id res chain seq x y z
N MET A 1 -11.84 -24.07 -10.31
CA MET A 1 -11.40 -23.40 -9.07
C MET A 1 -9.88 -23.25 -9.05
N MET A 2 -9.43 -22.07 -8.75
CA MET A 2 -8.03 -21.68 -8.60
C MET A 2 -7.34 -22.44 -7.45
N LYS A 3 -6.05 -22.76 -7.59
CA LYS A 3 -5.23 -23.45 -6.57
C LYS A 3 -4.32 -22.45 -5.85
N LYS A 4 -3.83 -22.79 -4.65
CA LYS A 4 -2.93 -21.92 -3.86
C LYS A 4 -1.68 -21.46 -4.62
N ASN A 5 -1.10 -22.33 -5.45
CA ASN A 5 0.08 -22.03 -6.25
C ASN A 5 -0.24 -21.45 -7.64
N GLU A 6 -1.46 -20.98 -7.87
CA GLU A 6 -1.89 -20.40 -9.14
C GLU A 6 -1.93 -18.87 -9.06
N ILE A 7 -1.44 -18.22 -10.10
CA ILE A 7 -1.58 -16.78 -10.32
C ILE A 7 -2.34 -16.63 -11.64
N LEU A 8 -3.51 -16.02 -11.57
CA LEU A 8 -4.36 -15.80 -12.74
C LEU A 8 -4.27 -14.34 -13.13
N VAL A 9 -3.86 -14.05 -14.37
CA VAL A 9 -3.58 -12.70 -14.86
C VAL A 9 -4.49 -12.37 -16.03
N THR A 10 -5.00 -11.15 -16.09
CA THR A 10 -5.73 -10.63 -17.24
C THR A 10 -5.28 -9.21 -17.58
N TYR A 11 -5.44 -8.82 -18.83
CA TYR A 11 -5.11 -7.50 -19.37
C TYR A 11 -6.29 -6.95 -20.14
N GLY A 12 -6.51 -5.64 -20.08
CA GLY A 12 -7.60 -4.97 -20.80
C GLY A 12 -7.84 -3.58 -20.26
N THR A 13 -8.80 -2.86 -20.87
CA THR A 13 -9.17 -1.50 -20.49
C THR A 13 -10.62 -1.37 -20.01
N ASP A 14 -11.41 -2.42 -20.09
CA ASP A 14 -12.73 -2.52 -19.46
C ASP A 14 -12.60 -3.23 -18.11
N TYR A 15 -12.19 -2.47 -17.09
CA TYR A 15 -11.75 -3.00 -15.81
C TYR A 15 -12.87 -3.73 -15.05
N VAL A 16 -14.12 -3.30 -15.20
CA VAL A 16 -15.28 -3.97 -14.58
C VAL A 16 -15.46 -5.36 -15.17
N ASN A 17 -15.61 -5.46 -16.50
CA ASN A 17 -15.82 -6.75 -17.16
C ASN A 17 -14.58 -7.65 -17.06
N MET A 18 -13.39 -7.08 -17.12
CA MET A 18 -12.12 -7.78 -16.93
C MET A 18 -12.02 -8.42 -15.53
N THR A 19 -12.49 -7.73 -14.51
CA THR A 19 -12.57 -8.26 -13.15
C THR A 19 -13.59 -9.39 -13.06
N GLU A 20 -14.82 -9.21 -13.57
CA GLU A 20 -15.84 -10.26 -13.56
C GLU A 20 -15.37 -11.54 -14.27
N GLU A 21 -14.68 -11.40 -15.41
CA GLU A 21 -14.13 -12.53 -16.15
C GLU A 21 -13.06 -13.27 -15.34
N LEU A 22 -12.10 -12.56 -14.77
CA LEU A 22 -11.05 -13.13 -13.93
C LEU A 22 -11.62 -13.88 -12.72
N LEU A 23 -12.63 -13.33 -12.05
CA LEU A 23 -13.28 -13.95 -10.90
C LEU A 23 -14.05 -15.21 -11.28
N ARG A 24 -14.68 -15.24 -12.46
CA ARG A 24 -15.35 -16.42 -13.03
C ARG A 24 -14.34 -17.51 -13.33
N GLU A 25 -13.23 -17.18 -13.96
CA GLU A 25 -12.16 -18.12 -14.27
C GLU A 25 -11.45 -18.65 -13.01
N ALA A 26 -11.33 -17.84 -11.96
CA ALA A 26 -10.83 -18.25 -10.65
C ALA A 26 -11.78 -19.22 -9.94
N GLY A 27 -13.08 -19.16 -10.25
CA GLY A 27 -14.14 -19.90 -9.54
C GLY A 27 -14.36 -19.35 -8.14
N LEU A 28 -14.36 -18.01 -7.98
CA LEU A 28 -14.45 -17.37 -6.66
C LEU A 28 -15.74 -17.74 -5.91
N ALA A 29 -16.88 -17.86 -6.61
CA ALA A 29 -18.14 -18.23 -5.98
C ALA A 29 -18.11 -19.64 -5.34
N GLU A 30 -17.40 -20.57 -5.98
CA GLU A 30 -17.17 -21.93 -5.48
C GLU A 30 -16.12 -21.94 -4.35
N LEU A 31 -15.10 -21.08 -4.40
CA LEU A 31 -14.11 -20.92 -3.33
C LEU A 31 -14.75 -20.37 -2.05
N ILE A 32 -15.65 -19.40 -2.17
CA ILE A 32 -16.40 -18.86 -1.02
C ILE A 32 -17.37 -19.92 -0.48
N GLY A 33 -18.13 -20.59 -1.35
CA GLY A 33 -19.08 -21.67 -1.03
C GLY A 33 -20.39 -21.14 -0.44
N ASP A 34 -20.52 -20.98 0.88
CA ASP A 34 -21.76 -20.54 1.53
C ASP A 34 -22.11 -19.10 1.18
N ARG A 35 -23.35 -18.90 0.66
CA ARG A 35 -23.85 -17.57 0.22
C ARG A 35 -24.22 -16.64 1.39
N ASN A 36 -24.31 -17.16 2.61
CA ASN A 36 -24.60 -16.38 3.82
C ASN A 36 -23.34 -15.84 4.50
N ARG A 37 -22.14 -16.10 3.95
CA ARG A 37 -20.91 -15.57 4.52
C ARG A 37 -20.86 -14.07 4.46
N ARG A 38 -20.37 -13.45 5.54
CA ARG A 38 -20.02 -12.04 5.61
C ARG A 38 -18.70 -11.83 4.87
N ILE A 39 -18.72 -11.08 3.79
CA ILE A 39 -17.56 -10.86 2.93
C ILE A 39 -16.99 -9.47 3.19
N GLY A 40 -15.73 -9.41 3.62
CA GLY A 40 -14.96 -8.19 3.70
C GLY A 40 -14.20 -7.93 2.40
N ILE A 41 -14.31 -6.73 1.87
CA ILE A 41 -13.57 -6.25 0.70
C ILE A 41 -12.62 -5.15 1.18
N LYS A 42 -11.32 -5.38 1.06
CA LYS A 42 -10.26 -4.46 1.54
C LYS A 42 -9.49 -3.86 0.37
N PRO A 43 -9.93 -2.71 -0.20
CA PRO A 43 -9.14 -1.99 -1.20
C PRO A 43 -7.85 -1.40 -0.59
N ASN A 44 -7.05 -0.70 -1.38
CA ASN A 44 -5.99 0.18 -0.91
C ASN A 44 -6.42 1.63 -1.15
N LEU A 45 -6.77 2.36 -0.08
CA LEU A 45 -7.09 3.79 -0.13
C LEU A 45 -6.18 4.52 0.86
N VAL A 46 -4.87 4.51 0.56
CA VAL A 46 -3.83 5.04 1.44
C VAL A 46 -4.03 6.51 1.78
N ALA A 47 -4.51 7.30 0.84
CA ALA A 47 -4.75 8.74 0.93
C ALA A 47 -5.91 9.13 0.00
N PRO A 48 -6.49 10.35 0.10
CA PRO A 48 -7.55 10.85 -0.79
C PRO A 48 -6.98 11.24 -2.17
N VAL A 49 -6.53 10.23 -2.94
CA VAL A 49 -5.88 10.38 -4.24
C VAL A 49 -6.59 9.49 -5.27
N LEU A 50 -6.81 10.02 -6.47
CA LEU A 50 -7.45 9.26 -7.56
C LEU A 50 -6.62 8.04 -7.96
N ALA A 51 -7.28 6.94 -8.29
CA ALA A 51 -6.60 5.69 -8.70
C ALA A 51 -5.69 5.89 -9.93
N ALA A 52 -6.05 6.79 -10.83
CA ALA A 52 -5.23 7.15 -12.00
C ALA A 52 -3.85 7.74 -11.64
N GLU A 53 -3.68 8.26 -10.42
CA GLU A 53 -2.39 8.73 -9.89
C GLU A 53 -1.49 7.58 -9.38
N GLY A 54 -2.00 6.34 -9.35
CA GLY A 54 -1.24 5.14 -9.00
C GLY A 54 -1.14 4.82 -7.50
N GLY A 55 -1.84 5.58 -6.63
CA GLY A 55 -1.78 5.43 -5.17
C GLY A 55 -2.87 4.54 -4.58
N THR A 56 -4.04 4.44 -5.22
CA THR A 56 -5.24 3.81 -4.66
C THR A 56 -5.88 2.81 -5.63
N THR A 57 -6.71 1.91 -5.10
CA THR A 57 -7.42 0.89 -5.88
C THR A 57 -8.49 1.54 -6.76
N HIS A 58 -8.51 1.18 -8.05
CA HIS A 58 -9.55 1.61 -9.00
C HIS A 58 -10.93 1.14 -8.53
N PRO A 59 -11.91 2.04 -8.38
CA PRO A 59 -13.26 1.65 -7.96
C PRO A 59 -13.92 0.67 -8.94
N GLU A 60 -13.55 0.70 -10.22
CA GLU A 60 -14.03 -0.23 -11.25
C GLU A 60 -13.65 -1.69 -10.98
N VAL A 61 -12.50 -1.95 -10.34
CA VAL A 61 -12.10 -3.29 -9.92
C VAL A 61 -13.03 -3.79 -8.81
N VAL A 62 -13.31 -2.93 -7.83
CA VAL A 62 -14.23 -3.26 -6.72
C VAL A 62 -15.67 -3.33 -7.22
N GLU A 63 -16.07 -2.51 -8.19
CA GLU A 63 -17.37 -2.62 -8.86
C GLU A 63 -17.56 -3.97 -9.53
N GLY A 64 -16.60 -4.42 -10.34
CA GLY A 64 -16.62 -5.74 -10.97
C GLY A 64 -16.69 -6.88 -9.96
N LEU A 65 -15.98 -6.76 -8.84
CA LEU A 65 -16.04 -7.71 -7.74
C LEU A 65 -17.42 -7.76 -7.09
N ILE A 66 -18.01 -6.61 -6.76
CA ILE A 66 -19.35 -6.52 -6.15
C ILE A 66 -20.41 -7.10 -7.09
N ARG A 67 -20.39 -6.71 -8.38
CA ARG A 67 -21.32 -7.22 -9.39
C ARG A 67 -21.23 -8.74 -9.49
N TYR A 68 -20.02 -9.30 -9.56
CA TYR A 68 -19.82 -10.74 -9.59
C TYR A 68 -20.38 -11.42 -8.34
N LEU A 69 -20.08 -10.90 -7.16
CA LEU A 69 -20.53 -11.48 -5.90
C LEU A 69 -22.07 -11.46 -5.80
N GLN A 70 -22.72 -10.32 -6.07
CA GLN A 70 -24.18 -10.17 -6.02
C GLN A 70 -24.87 -11.06 -7.05
N ALA A 71 -24.34 -11.16 -8.28
CA ALA A 71 -24.86 -12.05 -9.32
C ALA A 71 -24.77 -13.54 -8.94
N ASN A 72 -23.81 -13.89 -8.05
CA ASN A 72 -23.67 -15.24 -7.50
C ASN A 72 -24.37 -15.45 -6.15
N GLY A 73 -25.19 -14.48 -5.70
CA GLY A 73 -26.08 -14.61 -4.54
C GLY A 73 -25.46 -14.22 -3.20
N PHE A 74 -24.27 -13.61 -3.17
CA PHE A 74 -23.68 -13.05 -1.95
C PHE A 74 -24.23 -11.64 -1.70
N GLN A 75 -24.79 -11.40 -0.52
CA GLN A 75 -25.46 -10.13 -0.19
C GLN A 75 -24.83 -9.38 0.99
N ASP A 76 -24.18 -10.07 1.93
CA ASP A 76 -23.52 -9.44 3.08
C ASP A 76 -22.10 -9.03 2.73
N LEU A 77 -21.99 -7.91 2.00
CA LEU A 77 -20.73 -7.35 1.53
C LEU A 77 -20.40 -6.09 2.31
N THR A 78 -19.13 -5.96 2.70
CA THR A 78 -18.64 -4.79 3.42
C THR A 78 -17.30 -4.35 2.85
N ILE A 79 -17.20 -3.12 2.37
CA ILE A 79 -15.92 -2.49 2.03
C ILE A 79 -15.36 -1.88 3.30
N MET A 80 -14.09 -2.14 3.60
CA MET A 80 -13.43 -1.63 4.79
C MET A 80 -12.02 -1.12 4.48
N GLU A 81 -11.70 0.05 4.98
CA GLU A 81 -10.36 0.64 4.84
C GLU A 81 -10.02 1.53 6.02
N GLY A 82 -8.72 1.68 6.28
CA GLY A 82 -8.13 2.69 7.14
C GLY A 82 -6.94 3.31 6.46
N SER A 83 -7.08 4.53 5.96
CA SER A 83 -6.01 5.30 5.31
C SER A 83 -4.78 5.44 6.21
N TRP A 84 -3.66 5.88 5.67
CA TRP A 84 -2.46 6.04 6.49
C TRP A 84 -2.63 7.10 7.59
N VAL A 85 -1.62 7.21 8.45
CA VAL A 85 -1.67 8.18 9.57
C VAL A 85 -1.49 9.59 9.04
N GLY A 86 -2.51 10.41 9.19
CA GLY A 86 -2.49 11.81 8.73
C GLY A 86 -3.68 12.16 7.85
N ASP A 87 -4.15 11.21 7.07
CA ASP A 87 -5.34 11.36 6.23
C ASP A 87 -6.57 10.70 6.87
N LYS A 88 -7.74 11.11 6.40
CA LYS A 88 -9.03 10.60 6.86
C LYS A 88 -9.60 9.63 5.83
N THR A 89 -9.97 8.44 6.28
CA THR A 89 -10.56 7.42 5.43
C THR A 89 -11.85 7.89 4.74
N GLU A 90 -12.64 8.72 5.42
CA GLU A 90 -13.87 9.31 4.85
C GLU A 90 -13.57 10.17 3.62
N GLU A 91 -12.50 10.98 3.67
CA GLU A 91 -12.06 11.78 2.53
C GLU A 91 -11.54 10.88 1.39
N SER A 92 -10.87 9.78 1.73
CA SER A 92 -10.44 8.79 0.73
C SER A 92 -11.64 8.08 0.08
N PHE A 93 -12.67 7.72 0.84
CA PHE A 93 -13.89 7.15 0.27
C PHE A 93 -14.58 8.12 -0.69
N GLU A 94 -14.63 9.41 -0.37
CA GLU A 94 -15.23 10.43 -1.23
C GLU A 94 -14.42 10.62 -2.51
N VAL A 95 -13.12 10.95 -2.38
CA VAL A 95 -12.24 11.28 -3.52
C VAL A 95 -12.07 10.09 -4.46
N CYS A 96 -11.97 8.88 -3.93
CA CYS A 96 -11.78 7.66 -4.74
C CYS A 96 -13.11 7.06 -5.28
N GLY A 97 -14.28 7.71 -5.07
CA GLY A 97 -15.56 7.28 -5.64
C GLY A 97 -16.21 6.08 -4.93
N TYR A 98 -15.79 5.76 -3.70
CA TYR A 98 -16.31 4.60 -2.97
C TYR A 98 -17.65 4.88 -2.30
N ASN A 99 -17.99 6.14 -2.00
CA ASN A 99 -19.32 6.52 -1.48
C ASN A 99 -20.39 6.22 -2.53
N GLU A 100 -20.20 6.66 -3.77
CA GLU A 100 -21.12 6.42 -4.89
C GLU A 100 -21.22 4.93 -5.22
N LEU A 101 -20.10 4.21 -5.16
CA LEU A 101 -20.08 2.76 -5.38
C LEU A 101 -20.89 2.02 -4.33
N ALA A 102 -20.71 2.36 -3.06
CA ALA A 102 -21.43 1.75 -1.95
C ALA A 102 -22.93 2.04 -2.00
N GLU A 103 -23.33 3.26 -2.32
CA GLU A 103 -24.73 3.65 -2.50
C GLU A 103 -25.36 2.89 -3.67
N LYS A 104 -24.69 2.85 -4.83
CA LYS A 104 -25.16 2.18 -6.05
C LYS A 104 -25.49 0.70 -5.84
N TYR A 105 -24.63 0.01 -5.08
CA TYR A 105 -24.75 -1.44 -4.88
C TYR A 105 -25.28 -1.83 -3.50
N GLN A 106 -25.66 -0.87 -2.66
CA GLN A 106 -26.14 -1.08 -1.28
C GLN A 106 -25.15 -1.90 -0.43
N VAL A 107 -23.85 -1.60 -0.56
CA VAL A 107 -22.77 -2.24 0.18
C VAL A 107 -22.36 -1.35 1.37
N LYS A 108 -22.04 -1.95 2.52
CA LYS A 108 -21.58 -1.21 3.70
C LYS A 108 -20.17 -0.66 3.49
N LEU A 109 -19.93 0.56 3.98
CA LEU A 109 -18.57 1.12 4.15
C LEU A 109 -18.22 1.17 5.63
N ILE A 110 -16.99 0.73 5.96
CA ILE A 110 -16.43 0.81 7.31
C ILE A 110 -15.13 1.61 7.27
N ASP A 111 -15.10 2.70 8.04
CA ASP A 111 -13.87 3.43 8.34
C ASP A 111 -13.14 2.73 9.50
N ALA A 112 -12.10 1.97 9.17
CA ALA A 112 -11.31 1.23 10.15
C ALA A 112 -10.52 2.14 11.13
N GLN A 113 -10.34 3.43 10.80
CA GLN A 113 -9.73 4.39 11.75
C GLN A 113 -10.64 4.67 12.96
N LYS A 114 -11.95 4.44 12.82
CA LYS A 114 -12.96 4.65 13.86
C LYS A 114 -13.37 3.37 14.58
N GLU A 115 -12.91 2.22 14.07
CA GLU A 115 -13.28 0.92 14.62
C GLU A 115 -12.51 0.61 15.92
N PRO A 116 -13.17 -0.07 16.88
CA PRO A 116 -12.48 -0.63 18.01
C PRO A 116 -11.50 -1.71 17.56
N ALA A 117 -10.40 -1.84 18.30
CA ALA A 117 -9.40 -2.88 18.06
C ALA A 117 -9.54 -4.05 19.03
N VAL A 118 -9.14 -5.23 18.58
CA VAL A 118 -8.94 -6.42 19.37
C VAL A 118 -7.46 -6.77 19.42
N THR A 119 -6.97 -7.31 20.51
CA THR A 119 -5.59 -7.81 20.63
C THR A 119 -5.55 -9.26 20.18
N MET A 120 -4.62 -9.57 19.29
CA MET A 120 -4.39 -10.93 18.77
C MET A 120 -2.92 -11.30 18.88
N ASP A 121 -2.65 -12.53 19.25
CA ASP A 121 -1.30 -13.12 19.14
C ASP A 121 -1.08 -13.57 17.69
N CYS A 122 -0.10 -12.93 17.05
CA CYS A 122 0.30 -13.19 15.68
C CYS A 122 1.66 -13.91 15.66
N GLY A 123 1.70 -15.14 16.15
CA GLY A 123 2.93 -15.93 16.20
C GLY A 123 3.95 -15.43 17.20
N GLY A 124 3.51 -15.09 18.42
CA GLY A 124 4.33 -14.58 19.51
C GLY A 124 4.46 -13.05 19.53
N LEU A 125 3.86 -12.35 18.59
CA LEU A 125 3.75 -10.88 18.57
C LEU A 125 2.30 -10.46 18.78
N GLU A 126 1.99 -9.79 19.89
CA GLU A 126 0.65 -9.21 20.11
C GLU A 126 0.46 -7.98 19.24
N LEU A 127 -0.59 -8.00 18.41
CA LEU A 127 -0.99 -6.92 17.52
C LEU A 127 -2.42 -6.46 17.81
N HIS A 128 -2.68 -5.15 17.66
CA HIS A 128 -4.02 -4.59 17.77
C HIS A 128 -4.62 -4.47 16.36
N ILE A 129 -5.69 -5.23 16.11
CA ILE A 129 -6.35 -5.32 14.80
C ILE A 129 -7.75 -4.75 14.93
N CYS A 130 -8.20 -3.94 13.95
CA CYS A 130 -9.56 -3.42 13.93
C CYS A 130 -10.57 -4.57 13.89
N ARG A 131 -11.59 -4.51 14.77
CA ARG A 131 -12.57 -5.59 14.96
C ARG A 131 -13.24 -6.00 13.65
N CYS A 132 -13.58 -5.05 12.79
CA CYS A 132 -14.23 -5.32 11.50
C CYS A 132 -13.47 -6.35 10.64
N ALA A 133 -12.13 -6.37 10.70
CA ALA A 133 -11.33 -7.35 9.95
C ALA A 133 -11.40 -8.77 10.53
N THR A 134 -11.78 -8.92 11.79
CA THR A 134 -11.89 -10.22 12.47
C THR A 134 -13.32 -10.78 12.46
N GLU A 135 -14.31 -9.97 12.11
CA GLU A 135 -15.73 -10.34 12.13
C GLU A 135 -16.26 -10.82 10.78
N VAL A 136 -15.46 -10.77 9.71
CA VAL A 136 -15.85 -11.31 8.39
C VAL A 136 -15.50 -12.80 8.29
N ASP A 137 -16.29 -13.53 7.51
CA ASP A 137 -16.10 -14.97 7.29
C ASP A 137 -15.19 -15.25 6.07
N TYR A 138 -15.06 -14.25 5.20
CA TYR A 138 -14.22 -14.32 3.99
C TYR A 138 -13.67 -12.94 3.65
N MET A 139 -12.36 -12.79 3.66
CA MET A 139 -11.67 -11.53 3.33
C MET A 139 -11.15 -11.56 1.91
N ILE A 140 -11.57 -10.60 1.10
CA ILE A 140 -11.04 -10.33 -0.24
C ILE A 140 -10.15 -9.09 -0.15
N ASN A 141 -8.85 -9.31 -0.29
CA ASN A 141 -7.86 -8.24 -0.32
C ASN A 141 -7.72 -7.70 -1.74
N VAL A 142 -7.88 -6.38 -1.94
CA VAL A 142 -7.78 -5.72 -3.25
C VAL A 142 -6.67 -4.67 -3.22
N PRO A 143 -5.39 -5.10 -3.11
CA PRO A 143 -4.26 -4.19 -3.05
C PRO A 143 -3.94 -3.57 -4.41
N VAL A 144 -3.27 -2.42 -4.39
CA VAL A 144 -2.57 -1.89 -5.57
C VAL A 144 -1.15 -2.45 -5.62
N MET A 145 -0.71 -2.88 -6.81
CA MET A 145 0.70 -3.14 -7.06
C MET A 145 1.44 -1.83 -7.27
N LYS A 146 2.23 -1.41 -6.28
CA LYS A 146 2.96 -0.15 -6.33
C LYS A 146 4.28 -0.19 -5.56
N GLY A 147 5.12 0.82 -5.78
CA GLY A 147 6.33 1.06 -5.01
C GLY A 147 6.06 1.51 -3.57
N HIS A 148 7.11 1.59 -2.79
CA HIS A 148 7.08 2.11 -1.44
C HIS A 148 8.46 2.55 -0.97
N CYS A 149 8.58 3.78 -0.50
CA CYS A 149 9.84 4.39 -0.14
C CYS A 149 10.63 3.61 0.95
N GLN A 150 9.94 2.98 1.93
CA GLN A 150 10.59 2.25 3.03
C GLN A 150 10.64 0.73 2.82
N THR A 151 9.63 0.14 2.17
CA THR A 151 9.51 -1.32 2.03
C THR A 151 9.65 -1.81 0.59
N LYS A 152 10.07 -0.94 -0.34
CA LYS A 152 10.23 -1.17 -1.78
C LYS A 152 8.94 -1.46 -2.53
N ILE A 153 8.07 -2.30 -2.00
CA ILE A 153 6.78 -2.63 -2.60
C ILE A 153 5.62 -2.47 -1.62
N THR A 154 4.44 -2.24 -2.16
CA THR A 154 3.14 -2.44 -1.51
C THR A 154 2.33 -3.42 -2.34
N CYS A 155 1.83 -4.50 -1.72
CA CYS A 155 0.82 -5.37 -2.30
C CYS A 155 0.06 -6.12 -1.19
N ALA A 156 -0.14 -7.44 -1.29
CA ALA A 156 -1.06 -8.22 -0.45
C ALA A 156 -0.77 -8.12 1.05
N LEU A 157 0.45 -8.46 1.48
CA LEU A 157 0.80 -8.51 2.91
C LEU A 157 0.70 -7.13 3.56
N LYS A 158 1.31 -6.12 2.93
CA LYS A 158 1.35 -4.77 3.48
C LYS A 158 -0.01 -4.06 3.46
N ASN A 159 -0.89 -4.37 2.49
CA ASN A 159 -2.21 -3.76 2.41
C ASN A 159 -3.05 -3.99 3.68
N MET A 160 -2.86 -5.11 4.37
CA MET A 160 -3.57 -5.41 5.62
C MET A 160 -3.24 -4.44 6.77
N LYS A 161 -2.16 -3.65 6.70
CA LYS A 161 -1.90 -2.54 7.65
C LYS A 161 -3.06 -1.54 7.73
N GLY A 162 -3.86 -1.38 6.68
CA GLY A 162 -5.07 -0.57 6.71
C GLY A 162 -6.07 -1.02 7.78
N MET A 163 -6.03 -2.29 8.19
CA MET A 163 -6.90 -2.85 9.23
C MET A 163 -6.35 -2.69 10.65
N LEU A 164 -5.40 -1.80 10.86
CA LEU A 164 -4.84 -1.47 12.17
C LEU A 164 -5.28 -0.07 12.63
N PRO A 165 -5.49 0.16 13.92
CA PRO A 165 -5.70 1.51 14.43
C PRO A 165 -4.45 2.37 14.24
N ASN A 166 -4.62 3.69 14.17
CA ASN A 166 -3.50 4.61 13.90
C ASN A 166 -2.36 4.53 14.94
N SER A 167 -2.66 4.18 16.18
CA SER A 167 -1.64 3.91 17.21
C SER A 167 -0.75 2.73 16.84
N GLU A 168 -1.35 1.65 16.35
CA GLU A 168 -0.63 0.44 15.95
C GLU A 168 0.15 0.65 14.66
N LYS A 169 -0.40 1.40 13.70
CA LYS A 169 0.35 1.81 12.50
C LYS A 169 1.64 2.54 12.87
N ARG A 170 1.60 3.43 13.88
CA ARG A 170 2.80 4.12 14.38
C ARG A 170 3.76 3.17 15.12
N ARG A 171 3.22 2.22 15.90
CA ARG A 171 4.00 1.22 16.62
C ARG A 171 4.78 0.33 15.65
N PHE A 172 4.20 -0.06 14.51
CA PHE A 172 4.88 -0.83 13.46
C PHE A 172 6.18 -0.16 12.99
N HIS A 173 6.18 1.16 12.84
CA HIS A 173 7.40 1.89 12.45
C HIS A 173 8.48 1.85 13.54
N ALA A 174 8.10 1.94 14.81
CA ALA A 174 9.03 1.83 15.94
C ALA A 174 9.59 0.40 16.13
N MET A 175 8.90 -0.63 15.62
CA MET A 175 9.36 -2.02 15.64
C MET A 175 10.19 -2.40 14.40
N GLY A 176 10.33 -1.49 13.43
CA GLY A 176 10.93 -1.80 12.13
C GLY A 176 9.95 -2.58 11.24
N LEU A 177 9.22 -1.88 10.40
CA LEU A 177 8.07 -2.27 9.56
C LEU A 177 8.00 -3.74 9.10
N HIS A 178 9.14 -4.35 8.76
CA HIS A 178 9.14 -5.69 8.14
C HIS A 178 8.66 -6.78 9.09
N ASP A 179 9.17 -6.78 10.32
CA ASP A 179 8.82 -7.82 11.29
C ASP A 179 7.31 -7.87 11.60
N PRO A 180 6.67 -6.75 12.03
CA PRO A 180 5.25 -6.78 12.33
C PRO A 180 4.35 -6.96 11.11
N ILE A 181 4.76 -6.58 9.89
CA ILE A 181 4.00 -6.87 8.66
C ILE A 181 3.98 -8.38 8.40
N GLY A 182 5.13 -9.06 8.55
CA GLY A 182 5.18 -10.52 8.39
C GLY A 182 4.28 -11.24 9.39
N HIS A 183 4.32 -10.84 10.66
CA HIS A 183 3.47 -11.38 11.72
C HIS A 183 1.97 -11.09 11.51
N LEU A 184 1.61 -9.93 10.95
CA LEU A 184 0.22 -9.55 10.66
C LEU A 184 -0.48 -10.54 9.73
N ALA A 185 0.26 -11.25 8.88
CA ALA A 185 -0.28 -12.27 7.99
C ALA A 185 -0.99 -13.43 8.73
N LEU A 186 -0.68 -13.65 10.01
CA LEU A 186 -1.39 -14.60 10.87
C LEU A 186 -2.63 -13.98 11.54
N GLY A 187 -2.65 -12.67 11.73
CA GLY A 187 -3.75 -11.97 12.41
C GLY A 187 -4.97 -11.71 11.53
N ILE A 188 -4.77 -11.58 10.21
CA ILE A 188 -5.86 -11.28 9.27
C ILE A 188 -5.77 -12.26 8.10
N SER A 189 -6.77 -13.12 7.98
CA SER A 189 -6.88 -14.03 6.83
C SER A 189 -7.07 -13.26 5.53
N GLN A 190 -6.38 -13.67 4.48
CA GLN A 190 -6.54 -13.17 3.12
C GLN A 190 -7.00 -14.35 2.25
N ASN A 191 -8.34 -14.57 2.19
CA ASN A 191 -8.89 -15.75 1.56
C ASN A 191 -8.81 -15.69 0.03
N PHE A 192 -8.85 -14.48 -0.53
CA PHE A 192 -8.66 -14.20 -1.94
C PHE A 192 -7.96 -12.85 -2.11
N ILE A 193 -7.04 -12.77 -3.04
CA ILE A 193 -6.29 -11.55 -3.34
C ILE A 193 -6.55 -11.20 -4.79
N LEU A 194 -7.10 -10.02 -5.02
CA LEU A 194 -7.39 -9.44 -6.34
C LEU A 194 -6.54 -8.19 -6.51
N VAL A 195 -5.41 -8.31 -7.15
CA VAL A 195 -4.44 -7.22 -7.26
C VAL A 195 -4.83 -6.28 -8.39
N ASP A 196 -5.04 -5.02 -8.04
CA ASP A 196 -5.10 -3.91 -8.98
C ASP A 196 -3.67 -3.58 -9.43
N SER A 197 -3.41 -3.84 -10.68
CA SER A 197 -2.18 -3.51 -11.38
C SER A 197 -2.49 -2.77 -12.69
N ILE A 198 -3.58 -1.99 -12.68
CA ILE A 198 -4.01 -1.17 -13.82
C ILE A 198 -3.06 0.02 -13.97
N CYS A 199 -2.92 0.76 -12.87
CA CYS A 199 -2.01 1.88 -12.73
C CYS A 199 -1.41 1.87 -11.33
N GLY A 200 -0.10 1.94 -11.21
CA GLY A 200 0.59 2.00 -9.92
C GLY A 200 1.73 3.02 -9.99
N ASP A 201 1.94 3.79 -8.93
CA ASP A 201 3.21 4.48 -8.78
C ASP A 201 4.27 3.47 -8.35
N LEU A 202 5.26 3.21 -9.18
CA LEU A 202 6.27 2.18 -8.93
C LEU A 202 7.42 2.67 -8.03
N CYS A 203 7.40 3.96 -7.66
CA CYS A 203 8.42 4.60 -6.82
C CYS A 203 7.85 5.07 -5.48
N PHE A 204 6.67 5.71 -5.48
CA PHE A 204 6.09 6.36 -4.31
C PHE A 204 4.81 5.66 -3.83
N GLU A 205 4.49 5.83 -2.55
CA GLU A 205 3.39 5.11 -1.90
C GLU A 205 2.01 5.73 -2.19
N ASP A 206 1.96 7.05 -2.29
CA ASP A 206 0.75 7.87 -2.40
C ASP A 206 0.37 8.22 -3.83
N GLY A 207 1.20 7.88 -4.81
CA GLY A 207 0.97 8.18 -6.22
C GLY A 207 1.68 9.45 -6.70
N GLY A 208 1.23 9.98 -7.84
CA GLY A 208 1.79 11.19 -8.45
C GLY A 208 2.82 10.91 -9.57
N ASN A 209 3.23 9.64 -9.74
CA ASN A 209 4.11 9.20 -10.80
C ASN A 209 3.58 7.89 -11.43
N PRO A 210 2.36 7.92 -12.01
CA PRO A 210 1.63 6.73 -12.41
C PRO A 210 2.29 5.99 -13.58
N SER A 211 2.38 4.66 -13.45
CA SER A 211 2.77 3.74 -14.52
C SER A 211 1.58 2.88 -14.90
N LYS A 212 1.13 3.03 -16.15
CA LYS A 212 -0.04 2.31 -16.65
C LYS A 212 0.34 0.92 -17.15
N MET A 213 -0.33 -0.10 -16.62
CA MET A 213 -0.05 -1.50 -16.94
C MET A 213 -1.29 -2.25 -17.46
N ASP A 214 -2.49 -1.71 -17.26
CA ASP A 214 -3.78 -2.26 -17.71
C ASP A 214 -3.93 -3.76 -17.37
N ARG A 215 -3.52 -4.17 -16.18
CA ARG A 215 -3.44 -5.55 -15.71
C ARG A 215 -4.19 -5.70 -14.39
N ILE A 216 -4.84 -6.85 -14.20
CA ILE A 216 -5.38 -7.33 -12.93
C ILE A 216 -4.90 -8.77 -12.75
N PHE A 217 -4.61 -9.20 -11.52
CA PHE A 217 -4.32 -10.59 -11.28
C PHE A 217 -4.84 -11.07 -9.92
N ALA A 218 -5.05 -12.38 -9.80
CA ALA A 218 -5.55 -13.00 -8.59
C ALA A 218 -4.59 -14.05 -8.03
N CYS A 219 -4.56 -14.17 -6.71
CA CYS A 219 -3.81 -15.14 -5.92
C CYS A 219 -4.63 -15.63 -4.74
N LEU A 220 -4.28 -16.84 -4.22
CA LEU A 220 -4.81 -17.36 -2.94
C LEU A 220 -3.74 -17.37 -1.84
N ASP A 221 -2.49 -17.12 -2.18
CA ASP A 221 -1.34 -17.12 -1.27
C ASP A 221 -0.72 -15.72 -1.26
N PRO A 222 -0.77 -14.98 -0.13
CA PRO A 222 -0.27 -13.62 -0.05
C PRO A 222 1.26 -13.52 -0.17
N VAL A 223 2.00 -14.54 0.26
CA VAL A 223 3.45 -14.60 0.15
C VAL A 223 3.86 -14.81 -1.30
N LEU A 224 3.20 -15.75 -2.00
CA LEU A 224 3.41 -15.99 -3.42
C LEU A 224 3.04 -14.75 -4.26
N CYS A 225 1.96 -14.07 -3.88
CA CYS A 225 1.50 -12.84 -4.51
C CYS A 225 2.58 -11.75 -4.46
N ASP A 226 3.11 -11.46 -3.26
CA ASP A 226 4.12 -10.40 -3.07
C ASP A 226 5.47 -10.81 -3.68
N SER A 227 5.84 -12.10 -3.66
CA SER A 227 7.01 -12.63 -4.38
C SER A 227 6.89 -12.45 -5.90
N TYR A 228 5.67 -12.63 -6.43
CA TYR A 228 5.41 -12.36 -7.85
C TYR A 228 5.52 -10.87 -8.17
N VAL A 229 5.05 -10.00 -7.30
CA VAL A 229 5.21 -8.54 -7.41
C VAL A 229 6.69 -8.14 -7.37
N CYS A 230 7.49 -8.70 -6.47
CA CYS A 230 8.94 -8.49 -6.47
C CYS A 230 9.54 -8.81 -7.84
N ARG A 231 9.23 -9.98 -8.40
CA ARG A 231 9.70 -10.35 -9.75
C ARG A 231 9.24 -9.39 -10.85
N LEU A 232 8.00 -8.86 -10.77
CA LEU A 232 7.49 -7.89 -11.74
C LEU A 232 8.21 -6.55 -11.67
N LEU A 233 8.59 -6.12 -10.45
CA LEU A 233 9.29 -4.87 -10.17
C LEU A 233 10.81 -5.04 -10.12
N GLU A 234 11.31 -6.23 -10.50
CA GLU A 234 12.75 -6.57 -10.55
C GLU A 234 13.47 -6.44 -9.19
N TYR A 235 12.77 -6.71 -8.09
CA TYR A 235 13.36 -6.89 -6.76
C TYR A 235 13.58 -8.37 -6.47
N ASP A 236 14.67 -8.69 -5.76
CA ASP A 236 14.80 -9.98 -5.10
C ASP A 236 13.89 -10.02 -3.87
N THR A 237 13.33 -11.19 -3.55
CA THR A 237 12.40 -11.34 -2.43
C THR A 237 13.06 -10.99 -1.09
N GLU A 238 14.36 -11.27 -0.97
CA GLU A 238 15.20 -10.93 0.20
C GLU A 238 15.34 -9.42 0.43
N GLU A 239 15.15 -8.61 -0.60
CA GLU A 239 15.13 -7.15 -0.48
C GLU A 239 13.86 -6.63 0.19
N VAL A 240 12.84 -7.49 0.38
CA VAL A 240 11.55 -7.20 1.02
C VAL A 240 11.32 -8.17 2.20
N PRO A 241 12.04 -8.02 3.32
CA PRO A 241 12.14 -9.02 4.38
C PRO A 241 10.81 -9.51 4.95
N TYR A 242 9.75 -8.69 5.00
CA TYR A 242 8.45 -9.12 5.51
C TYR A 242 7.85 -10.31 4.76
N ILE A 243 8.23 -10.53 3.48
CA ILE A 243 7.75 -11.67 2.68
C ILE A 243 8.32 -12.97 3.25
N GLY A 244 9.65 -13.02 3.48
CA GLY A 244 10.31 -14.17 4.07
C GLY A 244 9.87 -14.44 5.52
N ILE A 245 9.59 -13.37 6.29
CA ILE A 245 9.04 -13.51 7.65
C ILE A 245 7.63 -14.14 7.60
N ALA A 246 6.75 -13.67 6.71
CA ALA A 246 5.41 -14.26 6.53
C ALA A 246 5.48 -15.74 6.07
N GLU A 247 6.43 -16.11 5.21
CA GLU A 247 6.69 -17.51 4.85
C GLU A 247 7.11 -18.34 6.05
N GLN A 248 8.05 -17.85 6.85
CA GLN A 248 8.51 -18.53 8.09
C GLN A 248 7.37 -18.72 9.10
N MET A 249 6.41 -17.79 9.13
CA MET A 249 5.18 -17.90 9.94
C MET A 249 4.14 -18.87 9.34
N GLY A 250 4.39 -19.43 8.15
CA GLY A 250 3.48 -20.37 7.48
C GLY A 250 2.32 -19.73 6.73
N ALA A 251 2.39 -18.41 6.44
CA ALA A 251 1.33 -17.70 5.73
C ALA A 251 1.26 -18.03 4.23
N GLY A 252 2.32 -18.61 3.65
CA GLY A 252 2.40 -18.97 2.24
C GLY A 252 3.79 -19.40 1.83
N SER A 253 4.12 -19.32 0.52
CA SER A 253 5.42 -19.72 -0.02
C SER A 253 5.99 -18.71 -0.99
N THR A 254 7.30 -18.46 -0.89
CA THR A 254 8.07 -17.62 -1.83
C THR A 254 8.44 -18.34 -3.12
N ASP A 255 8.25 -19.68 -3.20
CA ASP A 255 8.72 -20.50 -4.30
C ASP A 255 7.93 -20.29 -5.61
N LEU A 256 8.35 -19.30 -6.38
CA LEU A 256 7.82 -19.01 -7.71
C LEU A 256 8.09 -20.10 -8.75
N SER A 257 9.00 -21.06 -8.49
CA SER A 257 9.27 -22.18 -9.41
C SER A 257 8.10 -23.17 -9.47
N GLN A 258 7.33 -23.26 -8.39
CA GLN A 258 6.12 -24.08 -8.30
C GLN A 258 4.85 -23.32 -8.70
N ALA A 259 4.96 -22.03 -8.97
CA ALA A 259 3.81 -21.20 -9.34
C ALA A 259 3.36 -21.49 -10.78
N ARG A 260 2.06 -21.65 -10.94
CA ARG A 260 1.42 -21.72 -12.25
C ARG A 260 0.81 -20.37 -12.60
N ILE A 261 1.48 -19.63 -13.49
CA ILE A 261 0.94 -18.36 -14.01
C ILE A 261 0.13 -18.65 -15.26
N ARG A 262 -1.12 -18.20 -15.26
CA ARG A 262 -2.05 -18.35 -16.36
C ARG A 262 -2.58 -16.99 -16.78
N GLU A 263 -2.27 -16.60 -18.00
CA GLU A 263 -2.75 -15.35 -18.60
C GLU A 263 -4.01 -15.64 -19.44
N LEU A 264 -5.07 -14.85 -19.21
CA LEU A 264 -6.34 -14.95 -19.96
C LEU A 264 -6.27 -14.16 -21.27
N HIS A 265 -5.61 -13.02 -21.25
CA HIS A 265 -5.41 -12.14 -22.39
C HIS A 265 -3.94 -11.74 -22.52
N ALA A 266 -3.55 -11.30 -23.72
CA ALA A 266 -2.19 -10.84 -23.97
C ALA A 266 -1.95 -9.44 -23.33
N PRO A 267 -0.71 -9.16 -22.87
CA PRO A 267 -0.33 -7.84 -22.38
C PRO A 267 -0.57 -6.74 -23.41
N LEU A 268 -1.07 -5.58 -22.97
CA LEU A 268 -1.25 -4.38 -23.81
C LEU A 268 0.01 -3.52 -23.85
N HIS A 269 0.86 -3.60 -22.82
CA HIS A 269 2.07 -2.81 -22.66
C HIS A 269 3.31 -3.71 -22.60
N LYS A 270 4.46 -3.18 -23.04
CA LYS A 270 5.73 -3.88 -22.86
C LYS A 270 6.15 -3.81 -21.40
N ARG A 271 6.75 -4.88 -20.90
CA ARG A 271 7.19 -4.98 -19.51
C ARG A 271 8.24 -3.90 -19.13
N GLU A 272 9.09 -3.53 -20.08
CA GLU A 272 10.12 -2.51 -19.90
C GLU A 272 9.59 -1.10 -19.65
N GLU A 273 8.31 -0.86 -19.99
CA GLU A 273 7.64 0.43 -19.78
C GLU A 273 7.14 0.61 -18.33
N SER A 274 7.20 -0.43 -17.50
CA SER A 274 6.65 -0.45 -16.13
C SER A 274 7.72 -0.89 -15.13
N ARG A 275 8.78 -0.08 -14.96
CA ARG A 275 9.89 -0.34 -14.04
C ARG A 275 10.06 0.80 -13.03
N PRO A 276 10.38 0.50 -11.75
CA PRO A 276 10.75 1.53 -10.80
C PRO A 276 12.11 2.15 -11.14
N ASP A 277 12.25 3.45 -10.96
CA ASP A 277 13.55 4.14 -11.02
C ASP A 277 14.28 3.97 -9.68
N LYS A 278 14.89 2.78 -9.52
CA LYS A 278 15.58 2.38 -8.28
C LYS A 278 16.76 3.29 -7.95
N GLU A 279 17.52 3.73 -8.96
CA GLU A 279 18.69 4.58 -8.76
C GLU A 279 18.28 5.95 -8.20
N ARG A 280 17.21 6.53 -8.73
CA ARG A 280 16.64 7.78 -8.20
C ARG A 280 16.16 7.59 -6.77
N MET A 281 15.42 6.52 -6.48
CA MET A 281 14.92 6.25 -5.13
C MET A 281 16.04 6.14 -4.10
N VAL A 282 17.13 5.43 -4.42
CA VAL A 282 18.31 5.32 -3.55
C VAL A 282 18.93 6.69 -3.33
N ARG A 283 19.16 7.47 -4.40
CA ARG A 283 19.77 8.80 -4.33
C ARG A 283 18.96 9.77 -3.45
N LEU A 284 17.63 9.79 -3.59
CA LEU A 284 16.76 10.65 -2.77
C LEU A 284 16.74 10.19 -1.32
N ALA A 285 16.67 8.88 -1.07
CA ALA A 285 16.68 8.31 0.27
C ALA A 285 17.99 8.60 1.03
N GLU A 286 19.12 8.69 0.32
CA GLU A 286 20.42 9.06 0.93
C GLU A 286 20.41 10.46 1.55
N LEU A 287 19.51 11.36 1.16
CA LEU A 287 19.38 12.68 1.77
C LEU A 287 18.58 12.67 3.07
N ALA A 288 17.81 11.64 3.33
CA ALA A 288 17.05 11.46 4.56
C ALA A 288 17.85 10.69 5.61
N GLU A 289 17.79 11.13 6.87
CA GLU A 289 18.24 10.36 8.04
C GLU A 289 16.99 9.89 8.79
N ASP A 290 16.50 8.70 8.38
CA ASP A 290 15.28 8.11 8.93
C ASP A 290 15.56 7.34 10.23
N VAL A 291 14.86 7.71 11.30
CA VAL A 291 14.85 6.95 12.56
C VAL A 291 13.39 6.76 13.00
N ASP A 292 12.84 5.60 12.69
CA ASP A 292 11.46 5.19 13.02
C ASP A 292 10.39 6.15 12.47
N SER A 293 10.57 6.66 11.26
CA SER A 293 9.59 7.57 10.66
C SER A 293 8.29 6.87 10.30
N CYS A 294 7.17 7.58 10.45
CA CYS A 294 5.90 7.11 9.91
C CYS A 294 5.94 7.13 8.38
N SER A 295 5.33 6.13 7.73
CA SER A 295 5.29 6.06 6.25
C SER A 295 4.72 7.34 5.64
N ALA A 296 3.68 7.94 6.23
CA ALA A 296 3.12 9.20 5.76
C ALA A 296 4.15 10.36 5.77
N CYS A 297 4.97 10.48 6.82
CA CYS A 297 6.04 11.49 6.84
C CYS A 297 7.11 11.21 5.77
N TYR A 298 7.59 9.96 5.71
CA TYR A 298 8.64 9.58 4.77
C TYR A 298 8.14 9.59 3.31
N GLY A 299 6.88 9.16 3.11
CA GLY A 299 6.20 9.14 1.81
C GLY A 299 5.99 10.54 1.23
N TYR A 300 5.84 11.59 2.05
CA TYR A 300 5.82 12.97 1.57
C TYR A 300 7.21 13.58 1.42
N LEU A 301 8.20 13.14 2.22
CA LEU A 301 9.56 13.69 2.11
C LEU A 301 10.22 13.30 0.77
N ILE A 302 10.11 12.04 0.37
CA ILE A 302 10.82 11.57 -0.84
C ILE A 302 10.27 12.22 -2.12
N PRO A 303 8.94 12.34 -2.34
CA PRO A 303 8.40 13.13 -3.46
C PRO A 303 8.79 14.61 -3.39
N ALA A 304 8.80 15.24 -2.21
CA ALA A 304 9.27 16.63 -2.06
C ALA A 304 10.74 16.78 -2.50
N LEU A 305 11.60 15.81 -2.15
CA LEU A 305 12.98 15.77 -2.64
C LEU A 305 13.06 15.56 -4.15
N ASN A 306 12.19 14.74 -4.72
CA ASN A 306 12.09 14.56 -6.17
C ASN A 306 11.75 15.87 -6.89
N MET A 307 10.82 16.67 -6.35
CA MET A 307 10.51 18.00 -6.90
C MET A 307 11.72 18.94 -6.83
N LEU A 308 12.47 18.93 -5.72
CA LEU A 308 13.70 19.71 -5.57
C LEU A 308 14.80 19.26 -6.52
N GLU A 309 14.92 17.96 -6.81
CA GLU A 309 15.85 17.42 -7.81
C GLU A 309 15.47 17.92 -9.22
N GLN A 310 14.19 17.88 -9.57
CA GLN A 310 13.68 18.39 -10.85
C GLN A 310 13.92 19.89 -11.04
N ASP A 311 13.83 20.67 -9.95
CA ASP A 311 14.19 22.10 -9.93
C ASP A 311 15.72 22.34 -9.96
N GLY A 312 16.55 21.30 -9.91
CA GLY A 312 18.01 21.37 -9.92
C GLY A 312 18.62 21.88 -8.61
N LEU A 313 17.85 21.89 -7.51
CA LEU A 313 18.26 22.45 -6.22
C LEU A 313 19.08 21.49 -5.36
N LEU A 314 19.06 20.18 -5.66
CA LEU A 314 19.78 19.16 -4.86
C LEU A 314 21.24 18.92 -5.32
N LYS A 315 21.71 19.55 -6.40
CA LYS A 315 23.01 19.24 -7.00
C LYS A 315 24.19 19.32 -6.04
N ASP A 316 24.19 20.34 -5.18
CA ASP A 316 25.26 20.60 -4.19
C ASP A 316 24.79 20.41 -2.73
N PHE A 317 23.55 19.97 -2.54
CA PHE A 317 22.98 19.74 -1.22
C PHE A 317 23.45 18.39 -0.66
N LYS A 318 24.14 18.42 0.48
CA LYS A 318 24.76 17.24 1.13
C LYS A 318 24.29 17.01 2.56
N GLU A 319 23.54 17.94 3.12
CA GLU A 319 23.06 17.83 4.49
C GLU A 319 21.98 16.77 4.61
N LYS A 320 21.97 16.04 5.73
CA LYS A 320 20.94 15.04 6.01
C LYS A 320 19.70 15.73 6.61
N ILE A 321 18.53 15.32 6.12
CA ILE A 321 17.25 15.75 6.63
C ILE A 321 16.76 14.70 7.63
N CYS A 322 16.76 15.06 8.91
CA CYS A 322 16.35 14.15 9.97
C CYS A 322 14.81 14.02 10.00
N ILE A 323 14.33 12.78 10.08
CA ILE A 323 12.91 12.44 10.10
C ILE A 323 12.65 11.22 10.99
N GLY A 324 11.56 11.23 11.76
CA GLY A 324 11.09 10.04 12.46
C GLY A 324 10.99 10.17 13.98
N GLN A 325 10.33 9.19 14.57
CA GLN A 325 9.97 9.16 15.99
C GLN A 325 11.19 9.11 16.91
N GLY A 326 12.29 8.52 16.43
CA GLY A 326 13.55 8.43 17.17
C GLY A 326 14.22 9.79 17.45
N TYR A 327 13.74 10.89 16.85
CA TYR A 327 14.23 12.25 17.12
C TYR A 327 13.42 13.00 18.18
N ARG A 328 12.38 12.40 18.75
CA ARG A 328 11.60 13.05 19.81
C ARG A 328 12.46 13.42 21.01
N GLY A 329 12.44 14.73 21.36
CA GLY A 329 13.24 15.25 22.47
C GLY A 329 14.74 15.47 22.19
N LYS A 330 15.22 15.14 20.98
CA LYS A 330 16.59 15.42 20.54
C LYS A 330 16.69 16.80 19.88
N SER A 331 17.88 17.36 19.85
CA SER A 331 18.24 18.56 19.09
C SER A 331 19.06 18.18 17.87
N GLY A 332 19.02 19.02 16.83
CA GLY A 332 19.77 18.86 15.58
C GLY A 332 19.67 20.11 14.73
N ASN A 333 20.14 20.04 13.50
CA ASN A 333 20.13 21.19 12.61
C ASN A 333 18.88 21.21 11.72
N LEU A 334 18.69 20.26 10.83
CA LEU A 334 17.61 20.23 9.83
C LEU A 334 16.71 19.01 10.05
N GLY A 335 15.40 19.24 10.14
CA GLY A 335 14.43 18.15 10.31
C GLY A 335 13.03 18.49 9.84
N VAL A 336 12.24 17.44 9.58
CA VAL A 336 10.83 17.56 9.21
C VAL A 336 9.93 16.74 10.14
N GLY A 337 8.72 17.28 10.36
CA GLY A 337 7.72 16.69 11.23
C GLY A 337 7.87 17.08 12.70
N ASN A 338 6.77 16.91 13.47
CA ASN A 338 6.74 17.25 14.90
C ASN A 338 7.77 16.50 15.76
N CYS A 339 8.31 15.39 15.26
CA CYS A 339 9.33 14.60 15.96
C CYS A 339 10.67 15.36 16.06
N THR A 340 10.97 16.24 15.12
CA THR A 340 12.18 17.08 15.07
C THR A 340 11.96 18.53 15.54
N LYS A 341 10.86 18.82 16.23
CA LYS A 341 10.44 20.20 16.61
C LYS A 341 11.45 21.01 17.43
N ALA A 342 12.45 20.35 18.02
CA ALA A 342 13.52 20.97 18.81
C ALA A 342 14.78 21.28 17.98
N PHE A 343 14.76 21.00 16.67
CA PHE A 343 15.87 21.29 15.76
C PHE A 343 15.92 22.79 15.41
N THR A 344 17.09 23.26 15.01
CA THR A 344 17.31 24.67 14.63
C THR A 344 16.42 25.06 13.44
N HIS A 345 16.37 24.21 12.42
CA HIS A 345 15.49 24.35 11.26
C HIS A 345 14.56 23.15 11.23
N SER A 346 13.29 23.36 11.57
CA SER A 346 12.32 22.27 11.65
C SER A 346 10.96 22.70 11.08
N LEU A 347 10.48 21.93 10.11
CA LEU A 347 9.10 22.02 9.64
C LEU A 347 8.18 21.24 10.59
N LYS A 348 7.15 21.88 11.13
CA LYS A 348 6.14 21.25 11.99
C LYS A 348 5.02 20.61 11.15
N GLY A 349 4.45 19.54 11.66
CA GLY A 349 3.34 18.79 11.06
C GLY A 349 3.38 17.31 11.50
N CYS A 350 2.27 16.58 11.36
CA CYS A 350 2.23 15.15 11.71
C CYS A 350 1.23 14.38 10.82
N PRO A 351 1.63 14.17 9.54
CA PRO A 351 2.78 14.68 8.81
C PRO A 351 2.62 16.15 8.37
N PRO A 352 3.69 16.87 8.01
CA PRO A 352 3.60 17.99 7.09
C PRO A 352 3.26 17.44 5.69
N THR A 353 2.62 18.23 4.85
CA THR A 353 2.34 17.85 3.47
C THR A 353 3.59 17.87 2.59
N GLU A 354 3.55 17.17 1.45
CA GLU A 354 4.62 17.18 0.45
C GLU A 354 5.01 18.61 0.02
N ILE A 355 4.02 19.43 -0.28
CA ILE A 355 4.24 20.82 -0.71
C ILE A 355 4.88 21.66 0.41
N GLU A 356 4.43 21.51 1.66
CA GLU A 356 5.05 22.20 2.79
C GLU A 356 6.51 21.78 2.98
N MET A 357 6.82 20.47 2.82
CA MET A 357 8.20 19.97 2.87
C MET A 357 9.05 20.54 1.73
N TYR A 358 8.54 20.52 0.50
CA TYR A 358 9.21 21.09 -0.65
C TYR A 358 9.51 22.58 -0.46
N GLU A 359 8.54 23.40 -0.09
CA GLU A 359 8.73 24.86 0.09
C GLU A 359 9.69 25.17 1.25
N PHE A 360 9.59 24.45 2.36
CA PHE A 360 10.50 24.60 3.50
C PHE A 360 11.94 24.27 3.12
N LEU A 361 12.19 23.12 2.48
CA LEU A 361 13.53 22.70 2.07
C LEU A 361 14.09 23.59 0.97
N LYS A 362 13.26 24.02 0.02
CA LYS A 362 13.63 25.01 -1.01
C LYS A 362 14.11 26.34 -0.43
N ALA A 363 13.41 26.84 0.58
CA ALA A 363 13.81 28.05 1.29
C ALA A 363 15.13 27.85 2.02
N TYR A 364 15.29 26.74 2.75
CA TYR A 364 16.52 26.38 3.47
C TYR A 364 17.73 26.28 2.56
N ILE A 365 17.64 25.56 1.44
CA ILE A 365 18.72 25.38 0.47
C ILE A 365 19.15 26.74 -0.12
N LYS A 366 18.19 27.61 -0.47
CA LYS A 366 18.50 28.95 -1.00
C LYS A 366 19.17 29.86 0.04
N GLU A 367 18.82 29.72 1.31
CA GLU A 367 19.45 30.51 2.39
C GLU A 367 20.89 30.04 2.65
N THR A 368 21.11 28.74 2.75
CA THR A 368 22.46 28.16 3.04
C THR A 368 23.42 28.30 1.87
N GLY A 369 22.96 28.08 0.63
CA GLY A 369 23.78 28.26 -0.58
C GLY A 369 24.22 29.71 -0.84
N ARG A 370 23.52 30.71 -0.26
CA ARG A 370 23.97 32.12 -0.28
C ARG A 370 25.05 32.44 0.74
N ARG A 371 25.27 31.61 1.74
CA ARG A 371 26.29 31.82 2.79
C ARG A 371 27.66 31.28 2.41
N GLU A 372 27.71 30.37 1.42
CA GLU A 372 28.94 29.72 0.94
C GLU A 372 29.52 30.37 -0.33
N GLY A 373 28.84 31.34 -0.96
CA GLY A 373 29.28 32.12 -2.12
C GLY A 373 29.55 33.56 -1.78
#